data_e977f4b13b439e7fb38aea7147faf81a
#
_entry.id   e977f4b13b439e7fb38aea7147faf81a
#
_cell.length_a   1.000
_cell.length_b   1.000
_cell.length_c   1.000
_cell.angle_alpha   90.00
_cell.angle_beta   90.00
_cell.angle_gamma   90.00
#
_symmetry.space_group_name_H-M   'P 1'
#
loop_
_entity.id
_entity.type
_entity.pdbx_description
1 polymer ?
#
loop_
_entity_poly.entity_id
_entity_poly.type
_entity_poly.pdbx_seq_one_letter_code
_entity_poly.pdbx_strand_id
1 'polypeptide(L)'
;MKVYFYHTQNIQYCLRRMAEGEFPSHFLYGACHLADNGVDVVYHRSPHHELSRLKTALYTAWRVLTCRERFDAIYATHYKGLELVVLLRALGLFRKPIVVWHHQPIVKSKSRLRELLGRFFYKGFD
;
A
#
# COMPACT_ATOMS: atom_id res chain seq x y z
N MET A 1 -10.12 13.14 -7.70
CA MET A 1 -8.97 12.19 -7.60
C MET A 1 -9.40 10.98 -6.81
N LYS A 2 -8.97 9.78 -7.23
CA LYS A 2 -9.30 8.54 -6.53
C LYS A 2 -8.01 7.79 -6.19
N VAL A 3 -7.84 7.34 -4.94
CA VAL A 3 -6.65 6.63 -4.49
C VAL A 3 -6.98 5.18 -4.11
N TYR A 4 -6.06 4.28 -4.42
CA TYR A 4 -6.11 2.91 -3.93
C TYR A 4 -5.37 2.85 -2.60
N PHE A 5 -6.11 2.64 -1.50
CA PHE A 5 -5.52 2.60 -0.17
C PHE A 5 -5.09 1.19 0.21
N TYR A 6 -3.83 1.04 0.59
CA TYR A 6 -3.25 -0.21 1.04
C TYR A 6 -2.74 -0.11 2.49
N HIS A 7 -3.12 -1.09 3.29
CA HIS A 7 -2.64 -1.28 4.66
C HIS A 7 -2.32 -2.77 4.88
N THR A 8 -1.34 -3.06 5.73
CA THR A 8 -0.92 -4.44 6.05
C THR A 8 -1.93 -5.19 6.90
N GLN A 9 -2.74 -4.49 7.68
CA GLN A 9 -3.83 -5.07 8.45
C GLN A 9 -5.10 -5.22 7.60
N ASN A 10 -6.06 -6.01 8.10
CA ASN A 10 -7.35 -6.16 7.45
C ASN A 10 -8.16 -4.86 7.52
N ILE A 11 -8.20 -4.14 6.42
CA ILE A 11 -8.85 -2.83 6.32
C ILE A 11 -10.36 -2.94 6.63
N GLN A 12 -11.02 -3.97 6.14
CA GLN A 12 -12.46 -4.17 6.34
C GLN A 12 -12.79 -4.39 7.82
N TYR A 13 -11.93 -5.11 8.53
CA TYR A 13 -12.04 -5.26 9.98
C TYR A 13 -11.83 -3.92 10.69
N CYS A 14 -10.80 -3.17 10.32
CA CYS A 14 -10.52 -1.86 10.91
C CYS A 14 -11.68 -0.87 10.69
N LEU A 15 -12.22 -0.78 9.47
CA LEU A 15 -13.35 0.10 9.16
C LEU A 15 -14.59 -0.23 9.98
N ARG A 16 -14.89 -1.52 10.16
CA ARG A 16 -16.02 -1.95 10.99
C ARG A 16 -15.82 -1.55 12.46
N ARG A 17 -14.64 -1.81 13.03
CA ARG A 17 -14.33 -1.46 14.42
C ARG A 17 -14.32 0.07 14.66
N MET A 18 -13.95 0.83 13.65
CA MET A 18 -14.04 2.30 13.70
C MET A 18 -15.50 2.77 13.67
N ALA A 19 -16.36 2.14 12.87
CA ALA A 19 -17.80 2.44 12.83
C ALA A 19 -18.50 2.08 14.14
N GLU A 20 -18.02 1.05 14.84
CA GLU A 20 -18.48 0.63 16.18
C GLU A 20 -17.92 1.53 17.31
N GLY A 21 -17.05 2.48 16.99
CA GLY A 21 -16.42 3.38 17.97
C GLY A 21 -15.29 2.74 18.80
N GLU A 22 -14.85 1.53 18.45
CA GLU A 22 -13.81 0.81 19.18
C GLU A 22 -12.39 1.21 18.76
N PHE A 23 -12.22 1.60 17.47
CA PHE A 23 -10.95 2.12 16.96
C PHE A 23 -11.06 3.62 16.68
N PRO A 24 -10.01 4.40 16.98
CA PRO A 24 -10.00 5.81 16.68
C PRO A 24 -9.93 6.06 15.17
N SER A 25 -10.50 7.19 14.71
CA SER A 25 -10.57 7.55 13.28
C SER A 25 -9.22 7.66 12.58
N HIS A 26 -8.16 7.94 13.32
CA HIS A 26 -6.79 8.02 12.77
C HIS A 26 -6.11 6.66 12.55
N PHE A 27 -6.75 5.55 12.93
CA PHE A 27 -6.16 4.20 12.86
C PHE A 27 -5.75 3.78 11.44
N LEU A 28 -6.43 4.28 10.42
CA LEU A 28 -6.08 4.09 9.00
C LEU A 28 -5.31 5.29 8.42
N TYR A 29 -4.49 5.96 9.23
CA TYR A 29 -3.58 7.02 8.77
C TYR A 29 -4.26 8.10 7.93
N GLY A 30 -5.44 8.51 8.35
CA GLY A 30 -6.20 9.57 7.70
C GLY A 30 -6.94 9.14 6.42
N ALA A 31 -6.86 7.87 6.00
CA ALA A 31 -7.56 7.41 4.80
C ALA A 31 -9.08 7.66 4.86
N CYS A 32 -9.68 7.58 6.06
CA CYS A 32 -11.10 7.85 6.27
C CYS A 32 -11.49 9.32 6.05
N HIS A 33 -10.55 10.25 6.16
CA HIS A 33 -10.76 11.68 6.01
C HIS A 33 -10.41 12.21 4.61
N LEU A 34 -9.93 11.34 3.72
CA LEU A 34 -9.61 11.74 2.34
C LEU A 34 -10.87 12.17 1.58
N ALA A 35 -12.00 11.51 1.84
CA ALA A 35 -13.27 11.85 1.21
C ALA A 35 -13.73 13.28 1.57
N ASP A 36 -13.48 13.73 2.80
CA ASP A 36 -13.81 15.09 3.27
C ASP A 36 -13.03 16.16 2.48
N ASN A 37 -11.91 15.76 1.85
CA ASN A 37 -11.06 16.60 1.02
C ASN A 37 -11.21 16.33 -0.49
N GLY A 38 -12.30 15.70 -0.91
CA GLY A 38 -12.60 15.44 -2.32
C GLY A 38 -11.75 14.33 -2.96
N VAL A 39 -11.17 13.44 -2.15
CA VAL A 39 -10.39 12.30 -2.62
C VAL A 39 -11.14 11.02 -2.33
N ASP A 40 -11.63 10.35 -3.37
CA ASP A 40 -12.27 9.04 -3.25
C ASP A 40 -11.25 7.95 -2.89
N VAL A 41 -11.68 6.96 -2.11
CA VAL A 41 -10.81 5.89 -1.64
C VAL A 41 -11.34 4.51 -2.07
N VAL A 42 -10.50 3.77 -2.79
CA VAL A 42 -10.71 2.34 -3.06
C VAL A 42 -9.89 1.56 -2.04
N TYR A 43 -10.54 0.94 -1.10
CA TYR A 43 -9.87 0.17 -0.06
C TYR A 43 -9.41 -1.20 -0.57
N HIS A 44 -8.15 -1.53 -0.32
CA HIS A 44 -7.63 -2.87 -0.59
C HIS A 44 -8.43 -3.92 0.18
N ARG A 45 -8.83 -5.00 -0.51
CA ARG A 45 -9.44 -6.15 0.14
C ARG A 45 -8.36 -7.11 0.61
N SER A 46 -8.20 -7.20 1.91
CA SER A 46 -7.24 -8.12 2.53
C SER A 46 -7.65 -9.57 2.30
N PRO A 47 -6.70 -10.51 2.23
CA PRO A 47 -7.01 -11.93 2.12
C PRO A 47 -7.73 -12.43 3.38
N HIS A 48 -8.56 -13.46 3.24
CA HIS A 48 -9.32 -14.04 4.36
C HIS A 48 -8.44 -14.81 5.34
N HIS A 49 -7.27 -15.27 4.90
CA HIS A 49 -6.31 -16.04 5.69
C HIS A 49 -4.94 -15.40 5.63
N GLU A 50 -4.13 -15.64 6.66
CA GLU A 50 -2.73 -15.23 6.66
C GLU A 50 -1.98 -15.91 5.51
N LEU A 51 -1.32 -15.10 4.72
CA LEU A 51 -0.50 -15.55 3.60
C LEU A 51 0.99 -15.36 3.93
N SER A 52 1.83 -16.23 3.38
CA SER A 52 3.27 -15.97 3.40
C SER A 52 3.59 -14.66 2.65
N ARG A 53 4.74 -14.04 2.95
CA ARG A 53 5.13 -12.75 2.35
C ARG A 53 5.05 -12.74 0.83
N LEU A 54 5.54 -13.80 0.16
CA LEU A 54 5.49 -13.90 -1.29
C LEU A 54 4.05 -14.01 -1.80
N LYS A 55 3.22 -14.85 -1.17
CA LYS A 55 1.80 -14.98 -1.53
C LYS A 55 1.05 -13.67 -1.33
N THR A 56 1.36 -12.93 -0.26
CA THR A 56 0.77 -11.61 -0.01
C THR A 56 1.15 -10.63 -1.13
N ALA A 57 2.42 -10.58 -1.54
CA ALA A 57 2.86 -9.70 -2.62
C ALA A 57 2.20 -10.05 -3.96
N LEU A 58 2.07 -11.33 -4.30
CA LEU A 58 1.37 -11.80 -5.50
C LEU A 58 -0.13 -11.47 -5.44
N TYR A 59 -0.78 -11.73 -4.31
CA TYR A 59 -2.19 -11.41 -4.10
C TYR A 59 -2.44 -9.90 -4.24
N THR A 60 -1.63 -9.08 -3.59
CA THR A 60 -1.76 -7.62 -3.65
C THR A 60 -1.55 -7.10 -5.07
N ALA A 61 -0.52 -7.58 -5.77
CA ALA A 61 -0.28 -7.22 -7.16
C ALA A 61 -1.46 -7.58 -8.05
N TRP A 62 -1.98 -8.80 -7.92
CA TRP A 62 -3.18 -9.23 -8.64
C TRP A 62 -4.37 -8.32 -8.34
N ARG A 63 -4.64 -7.99 -7.06
CA ARG A 63 -5.75 -7.10 -6.66
C ARG A 63 -5.59 -5.68 -7.23
N VAL A 64 -4.39 -5.13 -7.23
CA VAL A 64 -4.09 -3.80 -7.77
C VAL A 64 -4.28 -3.79 -9.30
N LEU A 65 -3.72 -4.78 -9.99
CA LEU A 65 -3.73 -4.85 -11.46
C LEU A 65 -5.11 -5.18 -12.03
N THR A 66 -5.93 -5.96 -11.30
CA THR A 66 -7.29 -6.35 -11.71
C THR A 66 -8.37 -5.50 -11.07
N CYS A 67 -8.01 -4.40 -10.40
CA CYS A 67 -8.98 -3.51 -9.79
C CYS A 67 -9.91 -2.92 -10.87
N ARG A 68 -11.21 -3.18 -10.74
CA ARG A 68 -12.22 -2.68 -11.69
C ARG A 68 -12.44 -1.18 -11.57
N GLU A 69 -12.25 -0.63 -10.37
CA GLU A 69 -12.35 0.80 -10.15
C GLU A 69 -11.07 1.48 -10.63
N ARG A 70 -11.23 2.54 -11.44
CA ARG A 70 -10.10 3.37 -11.84
C ARG A 70 -9.63 4.18 -10.64
N PHE A 71 -8.34 4.18 -10.39
CA PHE A 71 -7.68 5.02 -9.38
C PHE A 71 -6.47 5.71 -10.00
N ASP A 72 -6.07 6.83 -9.41
CA ASP A 72 -5.01 7.69 -9.95
C ASP A 72 -3.65 7.38 -9.30
N ALA A 73 -3.66 7.02 -8.02
CA ALA A 73 -2.45 6.73 -7.23
C ALA A 73 -2.70 5.62 -6.22
N ILE A 74 -1.62 5.01 -5.72
CA ILE A 74 -1.66 4.15 -4.53
C ILE A 74 -1.20 4.97 -3.32
N TYR A 75 -1.99 4.97 -2.26
CA TYR A 75 -1.60 5.46 -0.94
C TYR A 75 -1.44 4.27 0.00
N ALA A 76 -0.25 4.06 0.51
CA ALA A 76 0.08 2.93 1.37
C ALA A 76 0.70 3.39 2.69
N THR A 77 0.33 2.73 3.77
CA THR A 77 0.91 2.96 5.09
C THR A 77 2.20 2.19 5.30
N HIS A 78 2.44 1.19 4.47
CA HIS A 78 3.63 0.37 4.51
C HIS A 78 3.83 -0.32 3.15
N TYR A 79 5.08 -0.57 2.76
CA TYR A 79 5.39 -1.24 1.49
C TYR A 79 5.34 -2.78 1.58
N LYS A 80 5.32 -3.36 2.80
CA LYS A 80 5.23 -4.82 2.99
C LYS A 80 3.96 -5.38 2.34
N GLY A 81 4.12 -6.28 1.41
CA GLY A 81 3.04 -6.82 0.57
C GLY A 81 2.84 -6.08 -0.76
N LEU A 82 3.40 -4.87 -0.93
CA LEU A 82 3.39 -4.13 -2.19
C LEU A 82 4.65 -4.35 -3.04
N GLU A 83 5.59 -5.17 -2.58
CA GLU A 83 6.93 -5.28 -3.17
C GLU A 83 6.88 -5.54 -4.68
N LEU A 84 5.97 -6.38 -5.14
CA LEU A 84 5.85 -6.68 -6.57
C LEU A 84 5.30 -5.50 -7.37
N VAL A 85 4.33 -4.76 -6.83
CA VAL A 85 3.79 -3.55 -7.50
C VAL A 85 4.85 -2.46 -7.60
N VAL A 86 5.62 -2.26 -6.53
CA VAL A 86 6.75 -1.31 -6.49
C VAL A 86 7.83 -1.71 -7.50
N LEU A 87 8.16 -3.01 -7.60
CA LEU A 87 9.09 -3.52 -8.60
C LEU A 87 8.59 -3.27 -10.02
N LEU A 88 7.32 -3.55 -10.30
CA LEU A 88 6.71 -3.29 -11.60
C LEU A 88 6.77 -1.79 -11.96
N ARG A 89 6.60 -0.91 -10.97
CA ARG A 89 6.75 0.52 -11.18
C ARG A 89 8.22 0.91 -11.46
N ALA A 90 9.16 0.40 -10.68
CA ALA A 90 10.58 0.64 -10.90
C ALA A 90 11.06 0.20 -12.30
N LEU A 91 10.42 -0.84 -12.86
CA LEU A 91 10.63 -1.34 -14.22
C LEU A 91 9.84 -0.56 -15.30
N GLY A 92 9.01 0.42 -14.91
CA GLY A 92 8.17 1.19 -15.84
C GLY A 92 6.92 0.47 -16.35
N LEU A 93 6.62 -0.73 -15.83
CA LEU A 93 5.47 -1.55 -16.21
C LEU A 93 4.17 -1.10 -15.49
N PHE A 94 4.29 -0.48 -14.33
CA PHE A 94 3.19 0.14 -13.61
C PHE A 94 3.42 1.65 -13.54
N ARG A 95 2.48 2.45 -14.05
CA ARG A 95 2.71 3.89 -14.26
C ARG A 95 2.10 4.81 -13.19
N LYS A 96 1.23 4.27 -12.33
CA LYS A 96 0.56 5.11 -11.33
C LYS A 96 1.50 5.41 -10.16
N PRO A 97 1.44 6.62 -9.58
CA PRO A 97 2.22 6.99 -8.40
C PRO A 97 1.96 6.06 -7.22
N ILE A 98 2.99 5.80 -6.44
CA ILE A 98 2.92 5.03 -5.20
C ILE A 98 3.50 5.88 -4.07
N VAL A 99 2.62 6.42 -3.24
CA VAL A 99 2.98 7.19 -2.05
C VAL A 99 2.93 6.28 -0.83
N VAL A 100 4.03 6.20 -0.11
CA VAL A 100 4.12 5.37 1.11
C VAL A 100 4.43 6.24 2.31
N TRP A 101 3.63 6.10 3.34
CA TRP A 101 3.93 6.69 4.64
C TRP A 101 4.98 5.84 5.35
N HIS A 102 6.22 6.31 5.41
CA HIS A 102 7.32 5.55 5.98
C HIS A 102 7.58 5.97 7.44
N HIS A 103 7.30 5.06 8.38
CA HIS A 103 7.47 5.32 9.82
C HIS A 103 8.86 4.99 10.37
N GLN A 104 9.67 4.27 9.60
CA GLN A 104 10.96 3.81 10.08
C GLN A 104 12.10 4.48 9.32
N PRO A 105 13.21 4.82 10.00
CA PRO A 105 14.37 5.34 9.31
C PRO A 105 14.91 4.31 8.31
N ILE A 106 15.29 4.77 7.13
CA ILE A 106 15.97 3.94 6.13
C ILE A 106 17.38 3.70 6.65
N VAL A 107 17.62 2.49 7.14
CA VAL A 107 18.94 2.10 7.64
C VAL A 107 19.80 1.64 6.48
N LYS A 108 20.99 2.24 6.37
CA LYS A 108 21.99 1.83 5.38
C LYS A 108 22.36 0.37 5.53
N SER A 109 22.30 -0.40 4.46
CA SER A 109 22.64 -1.82 4.48
C SER A 109 24.16 -2.01 4.58
N LYS A 110 24.60 -3.02 5.35
CA LYS A 110 26.01 -3.43 5.41
C LYS A 110 26.49 -4.09 4.10
N SER A 111 25.58 -4.55 3.25
CA SER A 111 25.88 -5.19 1.97
C SER A 111 25.66 -4.23 0.81
N ARG A 112 26.70 -3.96 0.01
CA ARG A 112 26.62 -3.11 -1.21
C ARG A 112 25.55 -3.58 -2.19
N LEU A 113 25.41 -4.90 -2.38
CA LEU A 113 24.40 -5.46 -3.27
C LEU A 113 22.98 -5.18 -2.76
N ARG A 114 22.75 -5.38 -1.45
CA ARG A 114 21.44 -5.07 -0.84
C ARG A 114 21.11 -3.58 -0.91
N GLU A 115 22.11 -2.73 -0.75
CA GLU A 115 21.91 -1.28 -0.89
C GLU A 115 21.58 -0.89 -2.34
N LEU A 116 22.25 -1.47 -3.33
CA LEU A 116 21.97 -1.23 -4.75
C LEU A 116 20.54 -1.70 -5.11
N LEU A 117 20.17 -2.89 -4.69
CA LEU A 117 18.82 -3.43 -4.89
C LEU A 117 17.76 -2.58 -4.17
N GLY A 118 18.07 -2.11 -2.95
CA GLY A 118 17.20 -1.20 -2.21
C GLY A 118 17.00 0.13 -2.94
N ARG A 119 18.07 0.75 -3.43
CA ARG A 119 17.98 2.00 -4.22
C ARG A 119 17.17 1.82 -5.49
N PHE A 120 17.32 0.70 -6.17
CA PHE A 120 16.50 0.38 -7.35
C PHE A 120 15.03 0.21 -6.97
N PHE A 121 14.75 -0.52 -5.89
CA PHE A 121 13.40 -0.72 -5.38
C PHE A 121 12.73 0.61 -5.00
N TYR A 122 13.47 1.51 -4.32
CA TYR A 122 12.95 2.82 -3.91
C TYR A 122 12.63 3.75 -5.09
N LYS A 123 13.13 3.50 -6.30
CA LYS A 123 12.68 4.21 -7.51
C LYS A 123 11.21 3.93 -7.86
N GLY A 124 10.62 2.91 -7.31
CA GLY A 124 9.20 2.60 -7.49
C GLY A 124 8.25 3.44 -6.63
N PHE A 125 8.77 4.28 -5.73
CA PHE A 125 7.97 5.23 -4.94
C PHE A 125 8.07 6.65 -5.49
N ASP A 126 7.07 7.47 -5.11
CA ASP A 126 7.03 8.91 -5.40
C ASP A 126 7.19 9.74 -4.15
#